data_414c55f54382050467fd4e2042de4194
#
_entry.id   414c55f54382050467fd4e2042de4194
#
_cell.length_a   1.000
_cell.length_b   1.000
_cell.length_c   1.000
_cell.angle_alpha   90.00
_cell.angle_beta   90.00
_cell.angle_gamma   90.00
#
_symmetry.space_group_name_H-M   'P 1'
#
loop_
_entity.id
_entity.type
_entity.pdbx_description
1 polymer ?
#
loop_
_entity_poly.entity_id
_entity_poly.type
_entity_poly.pdbx_seq_one_letter_code
_entity_poly.pdbx_strand_id
1 'polypeptide(L)'
;MKQLGSILLESGALTEDQLMDAIDAQQQRGQSLGRTLVELGLITEAQLVRALASQVGMEFVELAEYPVDRAAVSLVSAAVCRRHNALPVGLKDGVLRVAMSNPGNVVAVDDFRTITRMPVEPVVATHDDVLQAIDRYCRADTELEDLQESLSEESAVDLEDMDFGSAVEDD
;
A
#
# COMPACT_ATOMS: atom_id res chain seq x y z
N MET A 1 21.01 -2.62 15.72
CA MET A 1 20.28 -2.79 14.43
C MET A 1 21.22 -3.45 13.44
N LYS A 2 20.81 -4.57 12.84
CA LYS A 2 21.63 -5.26 11.84
C LYS A 2 21.62 -4.48 10.52
N GLN A 3 22.74 -4.50 9.83
CA GLN A 3 22.84 -3.90 8.50
C GLN A 3 22.13 -4.77 7.47
N LEU A 4 21.59 -4.15 6.43
CA LEU A 4 20.86 -4.83 5.36
C LEU A 4 21.69 -5.97 4.74
N GLY A 5 22.96 -5.71 4.44
CA GLY A 5 23.86 -6.72 3.89
C GLY A 5 24.00 -7.95 4.78
N SER A 6 24.13 -7.74 6.08
CA SER A 6 24.23 -8.85 7.05
C SER A 6 22.96 -9.70 7.08
N ILE A 7 21.79 -9.07 7.03
CA ILE A 7 20.50 -9.77 7.02
C ILE A 7 20.38 -10.64 5.77
N LEU A 8 20.76 -10.11 4.61
CA LEU A 8 20.71 -10.84 3.34
C LEU A 8 21.69 -12.01 3.31
N LEU A 9 22.87 -11.85 3.90
CA LEU A 9 23.83 -12.95 4.03
C LEU A 9 23.30 -14.05 4.94
N GLU A 10 22.76 -13.70 6.10
CA GLU A 10 22.20 -14.66 7.06
C GLU A 10 21.02 -15.43 6.47
N SER A 11 20.19 -14.78 5.65
CA SER A 11 19.03 -15.41 5.02
C SER A 11 19.41 -16.29 3.82
N GLY A 12 20.66 -16.26 3.37
CA GLY A 12 21.11 -17.00 2.19
C GLY A 12 20.73 -16.36 0.87
N ALA A 13 20.20 -15.14 0.88
CA ALA A 13 19.82 -14.44 -0.34
C ALA A 13 21.03 -13.95 -1.14
N LEU A 14 22.15 -13.70 -0.48
CA LEU A 14 23.40 -13.25 -1.08
C LEU A 14 24.59 -14.06 -0.58
N THR A 15 25.62 -14.15 -1.42
CA THR A 15 26.96 -14.57 -1.00
C THR A 15 27.80 -13.35 -0.65
N GLU A 16 28.91 -13.56 0.08
CA GLU A 16 29.83 -12.46 0.42
C GLU A 16 30.40 -11.79 -0.81
N ASP A 17 30.77 -12.55 -1.84
CA ASP A 17 31.30 -12.02 -3.10
C ASP A 17 30.26 -11.15 -3.81
N GLN A 18 29.01 -11.59 -3.85
CA GLN A 18 27.92 -10.81 -4.44
C GLN A 18 27.70 -9.51 -3.68
N LEU A 19 27.77 -9.55 -2.36
CA LEU A 19 27.62 -8.34 -1.53
C LEU A 19 28.75 -7.35 -1.79
N MET A 20 29.99 -7.82 -1.89
CA MET A 20 31.12 -6.97 -2.19
C MET A 20 31.02 -6.30 -3.56
N ASP A 21 30.61 -7.06 -4.58
CA ASP A 21 30.35 -6.53 -5.92
C ASP A 21 29.27 -5.45 -5.90
N ALA A 22 28.22 -5.67 -5.13
CA ALA A 22 27.12 -4.70 -5.00
C ALA A 22 27.56 -3.41 -4.28
N ILE A 23 28.42 -3.54 -3.26
CA ILE A 23 28.95 -2.37 -2.55
C ILE A 23 29.82 -1.52 -3.50
N ASP A 24 30.68 -2.16 -4.30
CA ASP A 24 31.49 -1.47 -5.30
C ASP A 24 30.61 -0.76 -6.33
N ALA A 25 29.58 -1.41 -6.83
CA ALA A 25 28.63 -0.82 -7.77
C ALA A 25 27.83 0.32 -7.13
N GLN A 26 27.48 0.21 -5.87
CA GLN A 26 26.78 1.25 -5.12
C GLN A 26 27.63 2.54 -5.06
N GLN A 27 28.90 2.42 -4.76
CA GLN A 27 29.82 3.57 -4.70
C GLN A 27 29.91 4.29 -6.04
N GLN A 28 29.90 3.53 -7.14
CA GLN A 28 29.97 4.10 -8.49
C GLN A 28 28.65 4.78 -8.89
N ARG A 29 27.52 4.21 -8.48
CA ARG A 29 26.19 4.68 -8.90
C ARG A 29 25.57 5.74 -7.98
N GLY A 30 26.06 5.86 -6.75
CA GLY A 30 25.51 6.79 -5.76
C GLY A 30 24.09 6.47 -5.32
N GLN A 31 23.69 5.19 -5.39
CA GLN A 31 22.37 4.72 -4.99
C GLN A 31 22.41 4.01 -3.63
N SER A 32 21.25 3.67 -3.10
CA SER A 32 21.17 2.80 -1.91
C SER A 32 21.64 1.38 -2.25
N LEU A 33 22.17 0.67 -1.27
CA LEU A 33 22.62 -0.72 -1.45
C LEU A 33 21.48 -1.62 -1.89
N GLY A 34 20.31 -1.49 -1.27
CA GLY A 34 19.14 -2.30 -1.60
C GLY A 34 18.73 -2.15 -3.06
N ARG A 35 18.65 -0.91 -3.53
CA ARG A 35 18.29 -0.64 -4.92
C ARG A 35 19.32 -1.21 -5.89
N THR A 36 20.60 -1.06 -5.56
CA THR A 36 21.70 -1.61 -6.38
C THR A 36 21.58 -3.14 -6.49
N LEU A 37 21.31 -3.82 -5.39
CA LEU A 37 21.14 -5.27 -5.37
C LEU A 37 19.99 -5.74 -6.27
N VAL A 38 18.87 -5.04 -6.24
CA VAL A 38 17.70 -5.36 -7.08
C VAL A 38 18.02 -5.11 -8.56
N GLU A 39 18.65 -3.98 -8.89
CA GLU A 39 19.00 -3.64 -10.27
C GLU A 39 20.03 -4.61 -10.86
N LEU A 40 20.96 -5.12 -10.06
CA LEU A 40 21.93 -6.13 -10.50
C LEU A 40 21.32 -7.52 -10.62
N GLY A 41 20.09 -7.70 -10.18
CA GLY A 41 19.38 -8.98 -10.24
C GLY A 41 19.85 -9.98 -9.18
N LEU A 42 20.54 -9.52 -8.15
CA LEU A 42 21.06 -10.38 -7.08
C LEU A 42 19.99 -10.78 -6.07
N ILE A 43 19.01 -9.90 -5.86
CA ILE A 43 17.85 -10.16 -5.01
C ILE A 43 16.59 -9.66 -5.70
N THR A 44 15.43 -10.20 -5.28
CA THR A 44 14.13 -9.70 -5.71
C THR A 44 13.70 -8.53 -4.82
N GLU A 45 12.71 -7.76 -5.30
CA GLU A 45 12.11 -6.68 -4.51
C GLU A 45 11.50 -7.23 -3.22
N ALA A 46 10.84 -8.39 -3.28
CA ALA A 46 10.27 -9.05 -2.11
C ALA A 46 11.34 -9.39 -1.06
N GLN A 47 12.49 -9.90 -1.50
CA GLN A 47 13.60 -10.20 -0.60
C GLN A 47 14.16 -8.94 0.05
N LEU A 48 14.26 -7.84 -0.72
CA LEU A 48 14.69 -6.54 -0.19
C LEU A 48 13.73 -6.02 0.88
N VAL A 49 12.44 -5.99 0.57
CA VAL A 49 11.42 -5.47 1.49
C VAL A 49 11.35 -6.32 2.76
N ARG A 50 11.45 -7.64 2.63
CA ARG A 50 11.51 -8.54 3.79
C ARG A 50 12.71 -8.24 4.69
N ALA A 51 13.88 -8.01 4.09
CA ALA A 51 15.09 -7.68 4.83
C ALA A 51 14.97 -6.33 5.53
N LEU A 52 14.39 -5.33 4.86
CA LEU A 52 14.15 -4.01 5.46
C LEU A 52 13.16 -4.09 6.63
N ALA A 53 12.12 -4.90 6.52
CA ALA A 53 11.17 -5.13 7.60
C ALA A 53 11.87 -5.75 8.82
N SER A 54 12.72 -6.75 8.58
CA SER A 54 13.51 -7.39 9.62
C SER A 54 14.47 -6.40 10.30
N GLN A 55 15.07 -5.50 9.53
CA GLN A 55 16.00 -4.49 10.03
C GLN A 55 15.33 -3.55 11.04
N VAL A 56 14.08 -3.18 10.81
CA VAL A 56 13.33 -2.27 11.70
C VAL A 56 12.45 -3.03 12.71
N GLY A 57 12.49 -4.35 12.70
CA GLY A 57 11.72 -5.18 13.62
C GLY A 57 10.23 -5.26 13.32
N MET A 58 9.82 -5.05 12.06
CA MET A 58 8.44 -5.16 11.61
C MET A 58 8.19 -6.51 10.94
N GLU A 59 6.96 -6.98 11.01
CA GLU A 59 6.55 -8.21 10.35
C GLU A 59 6.39 -7.97 8.85
N PHE A 60 6.93 -8.88 8.03
CA PHE A 60 6.69 -8.92 6.59
C PHE A 60 5.57 -9.90 6.29
N VAL A 61 4.61 -9.49 5.45
CA VAL A 61 3.49 -10.33 5.02
C VAL A 61 3.44 -10.42 3.49
N GLU A 62 3.08 -11.59 2.99
CA GLU A 62 2.81 -11.79 1.56
C GLU A 62 1.31 -11.60 1.34
N LEU A 63 0.92 -10.40 0.88
CA LEU A 63 -0.49 -10.04 0.74
C LEU A 63 -1.23 -10.93 -0.26
N ALA A 64 -0.54 -11.49 -1.24
CA ALA A 64 -1.16 -12.38 -2.21
C ALA A 64 -1.78 -13.62 -1.53
N GLU A 65 -1.20 -14.05 -0.41
CA GLU A 65 -1.62 -15.24 0.34
C GLU A 65 -2.18 -14.90 1.72
N TYR A 66 -2.14 -13.63 2.10
CA TYR A 66 -2.57 -13.17 3.42
C TYR A 66 -4.10 -13.13 3.50
N PRO A 67 -4.71 -13.67 4.56
CA PRO A 67 -6.17 -13.60 4.73
C PRO A 67 -6.59 -12.20 5.19
N VAL A 68 -6.84 -11.32 4.24
CA VAL A 68 -7.25 -9.94 4.50
C VAL A 68 -8.67 -9.92 5.06
N ASP A 69 -8.86 -9.22 6.19
CA ASP A 69 -10.16 -9.04 6.82
C ASP A 69 -10.88 -7.86 6.16
N ARG A 70 -11.97 -8.14 5.47
CA ARG A 70 -12.76 -7.10 4.79
C ARG A 70 -13.36 -6.09 5.75
N ALA A 71 -13.64 -6.48 6.98
CA ALA A 71 -14.11 -5.56 8.02
C ALA A 71 -13.05 -4.50 8.33
N ALA A 72 -11.77 -4.89 8.36
CA ALA A 72 -10.67 -3.94 8.53
C ALA A 72 -10.55 -2.99 7.34
N VAL A 73 -10.63 -3.53 6.12
CA VAL A 73 -10.55 -2.73 4.88
C VAL A 73 -11.64 -1.65 4.85
N SER A 74 -12.86 -1.99 5.29
CA SER A 74 -13.99 -1.07 5.24
C SER A 74 -13.92 0.07 6.24
N LEU A 75 -13.00 0.03 7.20
CA LEU A 75 -12.83 1.11 8.18
C LEU A 75 -12.19 2.36 7.59
N VAL A 76 -11.54 2.25 6.43
CA VAL A 76 -10.83 3.35 5.77
C VAL A 76 -11.27 3.40 4.31
N SER A 77 -11.43 4.61 3.76
CA SER A 77 -11.84 4.76 2.36
C SER A 77 -10.73 4.32 1.39
N ALA A 78 -11.14 3.90 0.19
CA ALA A 78 -10.22 3.53 -0.88
C ALA A 78 -9.26 4.68 -1.25
N ALA A 79 -9.76 5.92 -1.23
CA ALA A 79 -8.95 7.09 -1.54
C ALA A 79 -7.77 7.26 -0.57
N VAL A 80 -8.00 7.04 0.73
CA VAL A 80 -6.95 7.11 1.75
C VAL A 80 -5.94 5.98 1.57
N CYS A 81 -6.41 4.76 1.30
CA CYS A 81 -5.53 3.62 1.04
C CYS A 81 -4.61 3.90 -0.16
N ARG A 82 -5.14 4.44 -1.23
CA ARG A 82 -4.36 4.77 -2.43
C ARG A 82 -3.38 5.91 -2.21
N ARG A 83 -3.79 6.91 -1.44
CA ARG A 83 -2.93 8.04 -1.11
C ARG A 83 -1.65 7.60 -0.40
N HIS A 84 -1.79 6.67 0.53
CA HIS A 84 -0.68 6.22 1.37
C HIS A 84 -0.03 4.92 0.91
N ASN A 85 -0.56 4.27 -0.13
CA ASN A 85 -0.15 2.91 -0.53
C ASN A 85 -0.14 1.97 0.66
N ALA A 86 -1.24 1.96 1.40
CA ALA A 86 -1.39 1.16 2.60
C ALA A 86 -2.81 0.62 2.67
N LEU A 87 -2.98 -0.56 3.23
CA LEU A 87 -4.27 -1.23 3.31
C LEU A 87 -4.46 -1.84 4.70
N PRO A 88 -5.59 -1.52 5.38
CA PRO A 88 -5.94 -2.26 6.59
C PRO A 88 -6.19 -3.73 6.25
N VAL A 89 -5.50 -4.63 6.93
CA VAL A 89 -5.55 -6.07 6.59
C VAL A 89 -6.12 -6.93 7.70
N GLY A 90 -6.20 -6.40 8.92
CA GLY A 90 -6.72 -7.19 10.03
C GLY A 90 -6.99 -6.37 11.27
N LEU A 91 -7.82 -6.95 12.11
CA LEU A 91 -8.14 -6.44 13.45
C LEU A 91 -7.78 -7.52 14.45
N LYS A 92 -6.97 -7.19 15.43
CA LYS A 92 -6.59 -8.13 16.48
C LYS A 92 -6.50 -7.38 17.81
N ASP A 93 -7.32 -7.81 18.76
CA ASP A 93 -7.34 -7.26 20.13
C ASP A 93 -7.51 -5.71 20.15
N GLY A 94 -8.36 -5.20 19.27
CA GLY A 94 -8.60 -3.76 19.16
C GLY A 94 -7.51 -2.98 18.43
N VAL A 95 -6.53 -3.66 17.84
CA VAL A 95 -5.43 -3.05 17.08
C VAL A 95 -5.67 -3.28 15.60
N LEU A 96 -5.56 -2.22 14.80
CA LEU A 96 -5.68 -2.27 13.35
C LEU A 96 -4.30 -2.59 12.74
N ARG A 97 -4.22 -3.70 12.02
CA ARG A 97 -3.00 -4.05 11.27
C ARG A 97 -3.11 -3.45 9.87
N VAL A 98 -2.10 -2.70 9.47
CA VAL A 98 -2.07 -2.00 8.19
C VAL A 98 -0.83 -2.43 7.41
N ALA A 99 -1.04 -2.99 6.21
CA ALA A 99 0.05 -3.35 5.31
C ALA A 99 0.52 -2.14 4.52
N MET A 100 1.81 -1.91 4.47
CA MET A 100 2.42 -0.81 3.73
C MET A 100 3.79 -1.23 3.20
N SER A 101 4.22 -0.59 2.12
CA SER A 101 5.51 -0.89 1.52
C SER A 101 6.67 -0.13 2.15
N ASN A 102 6.37 1.00 2.79
CA ASN A 102 7.39 1.83 3.44
C ASN A 102 7.17 1.85 4.95
N PRO A 103 7.95 1.09 5.73
CA PRO A 103 7.77 1.03 7.18
C PRO A 103 8.08 2.36 7.89
N GLY A 104 8.77 3.28 7.22
CA GLY A 104 9.07 4.60 7.76
C GLY A 104 7.98 5.65 7.56
N ASN A 105 6.85 5.27 6.95
CA ASN A 105 5.78 6.21 6.63
C ASN A 105 4.89 6.47 7.86
N VAL A 106 5.38 7.31 8.76
CA VAL A 106 4.70 7.69 10.00
C VAL A 106 3.40 8.45 9.71
N VAL A 107 3.37 9.25 8.64
CA VAL A 107 2.18 10.03 8.26
C VAL A 107 1.01 9.11 7.95
N ALA A 108 1.25 8.02 7.21
CA ALA A 108 0.21 7.04 6.92
C ALA A 108 -0.32 6.40 8.20
N VAL A 109 0.57 5.98 9.10
CA VAL A 109 0.19 5.38 10.39
C VAL A 109 -0.68 6.34 11.20
N ASP A 110 -0.28 7.59 11.30
CA ASP A 110 -1.02 8.60 12.04
C ASP A 110 -2.40 8.88 11.43
N ASP A 111 -2.49 8.94 10.11
CA ASP A 111 -3.78 9.14 9.42
C ASP A 111 -4.73 7.98 9.66
N PHE A 112 -4.25 6.74 9.55
CA PHE A 112 -5.07 5.56 9.84
C PHE A 112 -5.54 5.54 11.29
N ARG A 113 -4.66 5.91 12.21
CA ARG A 113 -5.00 6.00 13.65
C ARG A 113 -6.08 7.06 13.89
N THR A 114 -5.96 8.21 13.26
CA THR A 114 -6.91 9.32 13.41
C THR A 114 -8.28 8.96 12.83
N ILE A 115 -8.31 8.35 11.66
CA ILE A 115 -9.55 7.99 10.96
C ILE A 115 -10.30 6.89 11.72
N THR A 116 -9.58 5.85 12.15
CA THR A 116 -10.20 4.69 12.80
C THR A 116 -10.33 4.83 14.31
N ARG A 117 -9.59 5.75 14.91
CA ARG A 117 -9.48 5.93 16.37
C ARG A 117 -9.00 4.67 17.08
N MET A 118 -8.20 3.89 16.38
CA MET A 118 -7.64 2.63 16.88
C MET A 118 -6.13 2.69 16.85
N PRO A 119 -5.44 1.97 17.77
CA PRO A 119 -4.00 1.78 17.61
C PRO A 119 -3.71 1.07 16.31
N VAL A 120 -2.63 1.47 15.65
CA VAL A 120 -2.23 0.91 14.34
C VAL A 120 -0.90 0.18 14.50
N GLU A 121 -0.87 -1.07 14.02
CA GLU A 121 0.35 -1.86 13.92
C GLU A 121 0.70 -2.00 12.44
N PRO A 122 1.77 -1.35 11.96
CA PRO A 122 2.16 -1.49 10.57
C PRO A 122 2.82 -2.85 10.33
N VAL A 123 2.48 -3.47 9.21
CA VAL A 123 3.16 -4.65 8.68
C VAL A 123 3.66 -4.32 7.28
N VAL A 124 4.74 -4.95 6.85
CA VAL A 124 5.41 -4.60 5.60
C VAL A 124 5.06 -5.60 4.51
N ALA A 125 4.73 -5.08 3.32
CA ALA A 125 4.50 -5.87 2.12
C ALA A 125 5.15 -5.17 0.94
N THR A 126 5.31 -5.87 -0.18
CA THR A 126 5.87 -5.25 -1.38
C THR A 126 4.90 -4.20 -1.92
N HIS A 127 5.45 -3.18 -2.59
CA HIS A 127 4.66 -2.11 -3.20
C HIS A 127 3.61 -2.67 -4.16
N ASP A 128 4.00 -3.61 -5.02
CA ASP A 128 3.11 -4.23 -5.99
C ASP A 128 1.98 -5.02 -5.30
N ASP A 129 2.30 -5.77 -4.25
CA ASP A 129 1.30 -6.52 -3.50
C ASP A 129 0.29 -5.59 -2.82
N VAL A 130 0.76 -4.48 -2.26
CA VAL A 130 -0.12 -3.48 -1.64
C VAL A 130 -1.06 -2.88 -2.68
N LEU A 131 -0.54 -2.48 -3.85
CA LEU A 131 -1.36 -1.92 -4.93
C LEU A 131 -2.39 -2.92 -5.43
N GLN A 132 -2.00 -4.16 -5.65
CA GLN A 132 -2.91 -5.21 -6.10
C GLN A 132 -3.99 -5.49 -5.05
N ALA A 133 -3.62 -5.51 -3.78
CA ALA A 133 -4.57 -5.70 -2.70
C ALA A 133 -5.58 -4.55 -2.59
N ILE A 134 -5.11 -3.31 -2.74
CA ILE A 134 -6.00 -2.13 -2.77
C ILE A 134 -7.01 -2.27 -3.91
N ASP A 135 -6.55 -2.59 -5.10
CA ASP A 135 -7.44 -2.78 -6.25
C ASP A 135 -8.44 -3.92 -6.01
N ARG A 136 -7.98 -5.01 -5.42
CA ARG A 136 -8.82 -6.19 -5.19
C ARG A 136 -9.90 -5.94 -4.15
N TYR A 137 -9.54 -5.33 -3.01
CA TYR A 137 -10.44 -5.18 -1.87
C TYR A 137 -11.19 -3.86 -1.84
N CYS A 138 -10.67 -2.83 -2.50
CA CYS A 138 -11.30 -1.50 -2.57
C CYS A 138 -12.00 -1.23 -3.90
N ARG A 139 -12.02 -2.19 -4.81
CA ARG A 139 -12.61 -2.04 -6.14
C ARG A 139 -14.10 -1.73 -6.09
N ALA A 140 -14.83 -2.43 -5.22
CA ALA A 140 -16.26 -2.23 -5.07
C ALA A 140 -16.59 -0.81 -4.61
N ASP A 141 -15.81 -0.28 -3.68
CA ASP A 141 -15.99 1.08 -3.18
C ASP A 141 -15.73 2.11 -4.28
N THR A 142 -14.70 1.91 -5.08
CA THR A 142 -14.39 2.79 -6.22
C THR A 142 -15.52 2.76 -7.25
N GLU A 143 -16.02 1.57 -7.57
CA GLU A 143 -17.14 1.41 -8.51
C GLU A 143 -18.39 2.11 -8.00
N LEU A 144 -18.67 2.02 -6.70
CA LEU A 144 -19.80 2.70 -6.08
C LEU A 144 -19.65 4.22 -6.12
N GLU A 145 -18.47 4.73 -5.82
CA GLU A 145 -18.18 6.16 -5.90
C GLU A 145 -18.35 6.69 -7.33
N ASP A 146 -17.81 5.99 -8.31
CA ASP A 146 -17.95 6.33 -9.72
C ASP A 146 -19.42 6.31 -10.17
N LEU A 147 -20.18 5.31 -9.73
CA LEU A 147 -21.61 5.22 -10.02
C LEU A 147 -22.39 6.36 -9.39
N GLN A 148 -22.10 6.71 -8.15
CA GLN A 148 -22.75 7.82 -7.46
C GLN A 148 -22.46 9.14 -8.17
N GLU A 149 -21.24 9.35 -8.59
CA GLU A 149 -20.84 10.55 -9.34
C GLU A 149 -21.57 10.63 -10.67
N SER A 150 -21.61 9.52 -11.43
CA SER A 150 -22.34 9.44 -12.70
C SER A 150 -23.83 9.69 -12.53
N LEU A 151 -24.45 9.11 -11.50
CA LEU A 151 -25.86 9.29 -11.20
C LEU A 151 -26.17 10.74 -10.79
N SER A 152 -25.27 11.39 -10.05
CA SER A 152 -25.42 12.79 -9.66
C SER A 152 -25.38 13.70 -10.89
N GLU A 153 -24.50 13.45 -11.83
CA GLU A 153 -24.39 14.19 -13.08
C GLU A 153 -25.63 13.99 -13.95
N GLU A 154 -26.09 12.77 -14.10
CA GLU A 154 -27.30 12.45 -14.86
C GLU A 154 -28.53 13.10 -14.23
N SER A 155 -28.65 13.07 -12.91
CA SER A 155 -29.75 13.69 -12.19
C SER A 155 -29.75 15.20 -12.37
N ALA A 156 -28.61 15.85 -12.36
CA ALA A 156 -28.48 17.29 -12.60
C ALA A 156 -28.93 17.67 -14.03
N VAL A 157 -28.50 16.87 -15.00
CA VAL A 157 -28.89 17.06 -16.42
C VAL A 157 -30.39 16.86 -16.61
N ASP A 158 -30.95 15.81 -16.01
CA ASP A 158 -32.37 15.51 -16.09
C ASP A 158 -33.24 16.65 -15.47
N LEU A 159 -32.78 17.20 -14.36
CA LEU A 159 -33.48 18.35 -13.71
C LEU A 159 -33.43 19.57 -14.58
N GLU A 160 -32.35 19.87 -15.24
CA GLU A 160 -32.24 20.98 -16.19
C GLU A 160 -33.18 20.80 -17.38
N ASP A 161 -33.23 19.58 -17.91
CA ASP A 161 -34.14 19.23 -19.01
C ASP A 161 -35.60 19.31 -18.56
N MET A 162 -35.93 18.92 -17.36
CA MET A 162 -37.29 18.99 -16.83
C MET A 162 -37.74 20.43 -16.65
N ASP A 163 -36.91 21.32 -16.13
CA ASP A 163 -37.21 22.74 -15.96
C ASP A 163 -37.46 23.40 -17.31
N PHE A 164 -36.65 23.07 -18.29
CA PHE A 164 -36.81 23.59 -19.65
C PHE A 164 -38.08 23.07 -20.29
N GLY A 165 -38.42 21.80 -20.11
CA GLY A 165 -39.63 21.18 -20.64
C GLY A 165 -40.89 21.76 -20.03
N SER A 166 -40.90 22.03 -18.73
CA SER A 166 -42.09 22.64 -18.07
C SER A 166 -42.29 24.07 -18.48
N ALA A 167 -41.25 24.83 -18.75
CA ALA A 167 -41.37 26.21 -19.27
C ALA A 167 -41.99 26.24 -20.67
N VAL A 168 -41.76 25.27 -21.50
CA VAL A 168 -42.34 25.15 -22.85
C VAL A 168 -43.82 24.74 -22.79
N GLU A 169 -44.20 23.90 -21.86
CA GLU A 169 -45.58 23.42 -21.73
C GLU A 169 -46.55 24.50 -21.24
N ASP A 170 -46.09 25.46 -20.47
CA ASP A 170 -46.91 26.54 -19.94
C ASP A 170 -47.29 27.59 -21.00
N ASP A 171 -46.66 27.60 -22.11
CA ASP A 171 -46.99 28.44 -23.26
C ASP A 171 -48.01 27.76 -24.17
#